data_b840150cf470dd8844126c2768710313
#
_entry.id   b840150cf470dd8844126c2768710313
#
_cell.length_a   1.000
_cell.length_b   1.000
_cell.length_c   1.000
_cell.angle_alpha   90.00
_cell.angle_beta   90.00
_cell.angle_gamma   90.00
#
_symmetry.space_group_name_H-M   'P 1'
#
loop_
_entity.id
_entity.type
_entity.pdbx_description
1 polymer ?
#
loop_
_entity_poly.entity_id
_entity_poly.type
_entity_poly.pdbx_seq_one_letter_code
_entity_poly.pdbx_strand_id
1 'polypeptide(L)'
;MTEKPTARNGLARVHGENRNPMKDPSPAPADTPAAHRAATRRLMVFFALVYLVEGTGQIGGLIAQPLTFYLKQAHGWSALDVTAFLAIFNFPWIIKPIYGVFSDLLPLFGYRRKSYLIGANVVAAAAYLWCTQLTTPGQLVWALQLTAYGMAISSTVCGAVLVENGQRLKESGRFVNQQWLWFNAAAMASAIAGGQLVQWLPPTSALHTAAAIVAAAPLAVLFGTLFLIPEERTRIDGPALRETVGGLFAALKKRELWIVGLFLFLYYFSPGLATPLYYTMTDNLKFAQGYIGILGSIASAGWIAGSLLYPRLFEGMSSRRLLNLSIASGTVTTAAYLLLFNEASAAILSFCSGFSAMLATVATVTLAAVYSPHRSEGFSFAVMMSLINLATASGDIVGSFLFDHLFHNKLTPLILVSAAFTAFAFVLVPLLRLGDKRQGEPVATAAA
;
A
#
# COMPACT_ATOMS: atom_id res chain seq x y z
N MET A 1 47.42 61.63 31.31
CA MET A 1 46.56 62.45 32.22
C MET A 1 45.37 61.50 32.48
N THR A 2 45.45 60.80 33.59
CA THR A 2 44.74 61.07 34.83
C THR A 2 43.26 60.60 34.67
N GLU A 3 42.60 59.79 35.45
CA GLU A 3 42.89 59.14 36.74
C GLU A 3 41.78 58.20 37.07
N LYS A 4 42.03 57.08 37.74
CA LYS A 4 41.08 56.34 38.57
C LYS A 4 40.68 57.13 39.80
N PRO A 5 39.59 56.86 40.51
CA PRO A 5 39.67 55.88 41.59
C PRO A 5 38.37 55.12 41.97
N THR A 6 38.55 53.91 42.44
CA THR A 6 38.35 53.31 43.79
C THR A 6 36.91 53.06 44.28
N ALA A 7 36.55 51.81 44.35
CA ALA A 7 36.27 50.95 45.50
C ALA A 7 35.21 51.33 46.52
N ARG A 8 34.25 50.44 46.82
CA ARG A 8 33.95 49.94 48.18
C ARG A 8 33.07 48.76 48.27
N ASN A 9 33.51 47.83 49.04
CA ASN A 9 32.99 46.59 49.57
C ASN A 9 31.52 46.58 50.04
N GLY A 10 30.84 45.47 49.88
CA GLY A 10 29.64 45.15 50.64
C GLY A 10 29.47 43.58 50.63
N LEU A 11 30.00 42.97 51.68
CA LEU A 11 29.83 41.57 52.04
C LEU A 11 28.37 41.27 52.38
N ALA A 12 27.77 40.27 51.72
CA ALA A 12 26.68 39.55 52.30
C ALA A 12 26.88 38.03 52.01
N ARG A 13 27.23 37.33 53.07
CA ARG A 13 27.22 35.88 53.15
C ARG A 13 25.75 35.42 53.09
N VAL A 14 25.39 34.55 52.13
CA VAL A 14 24.17 33.75 52.20
C VAL A 14 24.53 32.29 51.89
N HIS A 15 24.39 31.49 52.87
CA HIS A 15 24.18 30.07 53.01
C HIS A 15 24.51 29.14 51.81
N GLY A 16 25.41 28.21 52.10
CA GLY A 16 25.67 27.04 51.32
C GLY A 16 24.44 26.13 51.26
N GLU A 17 23.78 26.08 50.14
CA GLU A 17 22.90 24.99 49.78
C GLU A 17 23.75 23.84 49.22
N ASN A 18 23.73 22.80 49.98
CA ASN A 18 24.32 21.51 49.69
C ASN A 18 23.58 20.91 48.46
N ARG A 19 24.01 21.25 47.25
CA ARG A 19 23.53 20.60 46.01
C ARG A 19 24.11 19.20 45.99
N ASN A 20 23.30 18.25 46.45
CA ASN A 20 23.48 16.87 46.10
C ASN A 20 23.65 16.77 44.56
N PRO A 21 24.71 16.13 44.03
CA PRO A 21 24.79 15.88 42.61
C PRO A 21 23.56 15.03 42.26
N MET A 22 22.62 15.61 41.48
CA MET A 22 21.53 14.88 40.89
C MET A 22 22.17 13.68 40.21
N LYS A 23 21.87 12.48 40.73
CA LYS A 23 22.11 11.25 40.00
C LYS A 23 21.44 11.43 38.64
N ASP A 24 22.24 11.35 37.58
CA ASP A 24 21.70 11.24 36.23
C ASP A 24 20.62 10.17 36.26
N PRO A 25 19.42 10.45 35.73
CA PRO A 25 18.38 9.43 35.69
C PRO A 25 18.94 8.23 34.95
N SER A 26 18.93 7.09 35.59
CA SER A 26 19.30 5.81 34.95
C SER A 26 18.61 5.76 33.58
N PRO A 27 19.34 5.46 32.47
CA PRO A 27 18.72 5.37 31.18
C PRO A 27 17.52 4.43 31.25
N ALA A 28 16.39 4.89 30.72
CA ALA A 28 15.17 4.10 30.71
C ALA A 28 15.46 2.72 30.07
N PRO A 29 14.76 1.63 30.48
CA PRO A 29 15.06 0.26 30.02
C PRO A 29 15.11 0.07 28.49
N ALA A 30 14.65 1.08 27.71
CA ALA A 30 14.66 1.08 26.26
C ALA A 30 16.04 1.39 25.62
N ASP A 31 17.00 1.90 26.38
CA ASP A 31 18.26 2.43 25.82
C ASP A 31 19.41 1.40 25.78
N THR A 32 19.19 0.18 26.21
CA THR A 32 20.21 -0.86 26.08
C THR A 32 20.20 -1.47 24.66
N PRO A 33 21.39 -1.77 24.08
CA PRO A 33 21.46 -2.41 22.75
C PRO A 33 20.69 -3.76 22.67
N ALA A 34 20.54 -4.46 23.80
CA ALA A 34 19.79 -5.70 23.88
C ALA A 34 18.28 -5.45 23.80
N ALA A 35 17.75 -4.46 24.53
CA ALA A 35 16.35 -4.08 24.49
C ALA A 35 15.94 -3.53 23.11
N HIS A 36 16.80 -2.73 22.48
CA HIS A 36 16.60 -2.24 21.11
C HIS A 36 16.50 -3.42 20.11
N ARG A 37 17.44 -4.37 20.14
CA ARG A 37 17.39 -5.55 19.25
C ARG A 37 16.14 -6.40 19.49
N ALA A 38 15.73 -6.59 20.75
CA ALA A 38 14.53 -7.35 21.08
C ALA A 38 13.25 -6.65 20.56
N ALA A 39 13.14 -5.33 20.74
CA ALA A 39 12.03 -4.54 20.22
C ALA A 39 11.96 -4.58 18.67
N THR A 40 13.10 -4.38 17.99
CA THR A 40 13.19 -4.46 16.53
C THR A 40 12.77 -5.85 16.03
N ARG A 41 13.29 -6.93 16.62
CA ARG A 41 12.96 -8.30 16.23
C ARG A 41 11.45 -8.59 16.40
N ARG A 42 10.86 -8.17 17.51
CA ARG A 42 9.44 -8.34 17.79
C ARG A 42 8.57 -7.63 16.77
N LEU A 43 8.89 -6.38 16.42
CA LEU A 43 8.18 -5.60 15.41
C LEU A 43 8.37 -6.19 14.00
N MET A 44 9.56 -6.70 13.66
CA MET A 44 9.79 -7.39 12.39
C MET A 44 8.89 -8.62 12.23
N VAL A 45 8.72 -9.42 13.29
CA VAL A 45 7.80 -10.56 13.27
C VAL A 45 6.36 -10.08 13.11
N PHE A 46 5.96 -9.03 13.82
CA PHE A 46 4.64 -8.45 13.69
C PHE A 46 4.36 -7.96 12.26
N PHE A 47 5.28 -7.19 11.67
CA PHE A 47 5.12 -6.70 10.28
C PHE A 47 5.11 -7.85 9.28
N ALA A 48 5.94 -8.88 9.47
CA ALA A 48 5.90 -10.08 8.65
C ALA A 48 4.51 -10.73 8.64
N LEU A 49 3.89 -10.91 9.83
CA LEU A 49 2.53 -11.47 9.95
C LEU A 49 1.50 -10.59 9.26
N VAL A 50 1.49 -9.27 9.53
CA VAL A 50 0.47 -8.37 8.97
C VAL A 50 0.56 -8.31 7.44
N TYR A 51 1.76 -8.16 6.88
CA TYR A 51 1.91 -8.01 5.43
C TYR A 51 1.78 -9.34 4.67
N LEU A 52 2.10 -10.47 5.30
CA LEU A 52 1.74 -11.77 4.77
C LEU A 52 0.21 -11.94 4.70
N VAL A 53 -0.49 -11.52 5.76
CA VAL A 53 -1.95 -11.54 5.79
C VAL A 53 -2.55 -10.55 4.79
N GLU A 54 -1.98 -9.36 4.62
CA GLU A 54 -2.42 -8.39 3.61
C GLU A 54 -2.27 -8.95 2.19
N GLY A 55 -1.12 -9.55 1.86
CA GLY A 55 -0.89 -10.17 0.54
C GLY A 55 -1.77 -11.38 0.25
N THR A 56 -2.27 -12.06 1.29
CA THR A 56 -3.16 -13.23 1.15
C THR A 56 -4.64 -12.82 1.22
N GLY A 57 -4.99 -11.94 2.14
CA GLY A 57 -6.36 -11.67 2.55
C GLY A 57 -7.02 -10.46 1.90
N GLN A 58 -6.33 -9.67 1.09
CA GLN A 58 -7.01 -8.64 0.28
C GLN A 58 -7.76 -9.29 -0.90
N ILE A 59 -8.69 -8.56 -1.51
CA ILE A 59 -9.47 -9.08 -2.66
C ILE A 59 -8.56 -9.49 -3.83
N GLY A 60 -7.43 -8.83 -4.02
CA GLY A 60 -6.38 -9.21 -4.98
C GLY A 60 -5.47 -10.37 -4.54
N GLY A 61 -5.69 -10.96 -3.35
CA GLY A 61 -4.92 -12.09 -2.81
C GLY A 61 -5.46 -13.46 -3.25
N LEU A 62 -5.51 -14.41 -2.32
CA LEU A 62 -5.89 -15.81 -2.59
C LEU A 62 -7.28 -15.95 -3.25
N ILE A 63 -8.22 -15.09 -2.86
CA ILE A 63 -9.61 -15.14 -3.35
C ILE A 63 -9.78 -14.57 -4.77
N ALA A 64 -8.81 -13.84 -5.29
CA ALA A 64 -8.92 -13.07 -6.54
C ALA A 64 -9.32 -13.95 -7.74
N GLN A 65 -8.53 -14.97 -8.02
CA GLN A 65 -8.81 -15.87 -9.16
C GLN A 65 -10.04 -16.76 -8.91
N PRO A 66 -10.25 -17.38 -7.73
CA PRO A 66 -11.48 -18.09 -7.40
C PRO A 66 -12.75 -17.23 -7.55
N LEU A 67 -12.73 -15.97 -7.12
CA LEU A 67 -13.87 -15.07 -7.25
C LEU A 67 -14.15 -14.71 -8.72
N THR A 68 -13.12 -14.34 -9.49
CA THR A 68 -13.25 -14.03 -10.90
C THR A 68 -13.78 -15.25 -11.68
N PHE A 69 -13.25 -16.43 -11.38
CA PHE A 69 -13.70 -17.69 -11.99
C PHE A 69 -15.15 -18.01 -11.65
N TYR A 70 -15.54 -17.85 -10.38
CA TYR A 70 -16.91 -18.04 -9.93
C TYR A 70 -17.89 -17.11 -10.66
N LEU A 71 -17.58 -15.80 -10.71
CA LEU A 71 -18.44 -14.83 -11.39
C LEU A 71 -18.56 -15.12 -12.88
N LYS A 72 -17.45 -15.50 -13.54
CA LYS A 72 -17.41 -15.82 -14.95
C LYS A 72 -18.11 -17.14 -15.27
N GLN A 73 -17.76 -18.23 -14.58
CA GLN A 73 -18.20 -19.58 -14.96
C GLN A 73 -19.56 -19.96 -14.38
N ALA A 74 -19.86 -19.53 -13.13
CA ALA A 74 -21.14 -19.87 -12.51
C ALA A 74 -22.25 -18.89 -12.90
N HIS A 75 -21.92 -17.63 -13.23
CA HIS A 75 -22.90 -16.59 -13.53
C HIS A 75 -22.81 -16.02 -14.95
N GLY A 76 -21.82 -16.41 -15.75
CA GLY A 76 -21.68 -15.97 -17.15
C GLY A 76 -21.39 -14.48 -17.31
N TRP A 77 -20.81 -13.83 -16.29
CA TRP A 77 -20.56 -12.39 -16.30
C TRP A 77 -19.50 -12.02 -17.34
N SER A 78 -19.68 -10.82 -17.93
CA SER A 78 -18.72 -10.20 -18.83
C SER A 78 -17.50 -9.67 -18.07
N ALA A 79 -16.45 -9.27 -18.79
CA ALA A 79 -15.28 -8.68 -18.16
C ALA A 79 -15.64 -7.37 -17.43
N LEU A 80 -16.55 -6.58 -17.99
CA LEU A 80 -17.04 -5.36 -17.34
C LEU A 80 -17.79 -5.67 -16.04
N ASP A 81 -18.72 -6.65 -16.06
CA ASP A 81 -19.51 -6.99 -14.87
C ASP A 81 -18.60 -7.44 -13.72
N VAL A 82 -17.62 -8.30 -14.02
CA VAL A 82 -16.63 -8.76 -13.04
C VAL A 82 -15.80 -7.59 -12.51
N THR A 83 -15.30 -6.73 -13.39
CA THR A 83 -14.48 -5.58 -12.97
C THR A 83 -15.27 -4.58 -12.17
N ALA A 84 -16.52 -4.29 -12.55
CA ALA A 84 -17.41 -3.39 -11.80
C ALA A 84 -17.69 -3.95 -10.39
N PHE A 85 -17.91 -5.25 -10.28
CA PHE A 85 -18.08 -5.93 -9.00
C PHE A 85 -16.83 -5.81 -8.12
N LEU A 86 -15.65 -6.08 -8.68
CA LEU A 86 -14.38 -5.99 -7.96
C LEU A 86 -14.05 -4.55 -7.54
N ALA A 87 -14.45 -3.56 -8.35
CA ALA A 87 -14.21 -2.14 -8.06
C ALA A 87 -14.92 -1.66 -6.79
N ILE A 88 -16.04 -2.27 -6.40
CA ILE A 88 -16.76 -1.95 -5.15
C ILE A 88 -15.83 -2.12 -3.94
N PHE A 89 -14.96 -3.13 -3.96
CA PHE A 89 -14.05 -3.45 -2.86
C PHE A 89 -12.81 -2.56 -2.81
N ASN A 90 -12.60 -1.70 -3.80
CA ASN A 90 -11.58 -0.64 -3.75
C ASN A 90 -12.03 0.57 -2.91
N PHE A 91 -13.33 0.75 -2.66
CA PHE A 91 -13.82 1.89 -1.89
C PHE A 91 -13.17 2.03 -0.50
N PRO A 92 -13.04 0.97 0.32
CA PRO A 92 -12.33 1.05 1.60
C PRO A 92 -10.86 1.50 1.46
N TRP A 93 -10.20 1.16 0.37
CA TRP A 93 -8.82 1.56 0.09
C TRP A 93 -8.69 3.02 -0.37
N ILE A 94 -9.74 3.55 -0.99
CA ILE A 94 -9.82 4.96 -1.39
C ILE A 94 -9.99 5.87 -0.16
N ILE A 95 -10.72 5.43 0.85
CA ILE A 95 -10.99 6.23 2.06
C ILE A 95 -9.98 5.99 3.20
N LYS A 96 -8.83 5.35 2.92
CA LYS A 96 -7.75 5.10 3.90
C LYS A 96 -7.36 6.30 4.78
N PRO A 97 -7.27 7.54 4.28
CA PRO A 97 -6.96 8.70 5.12
C PRO A 97 -7.89 8.85 6.32
N ILE A 98 -9.16 8.47 6.17
CA ILE A 98 -10.17 8.55 7.23
C ILE A 98 -9.78 7.62 8.39
N TYR A 99 -9.38 6.37 8.11
CA TYR A 99 -8.98 5.41 9.15
C TYR A 99 -7.75 5.86 9.92
N GLY A 100 -6.76 6.44 9.21
CA GLY A 100 -5.57 7.02 9.82
C GLY A 100 -5.95 8.08 10.84
N VAL A 101 -6.76 9.05 10.42
CA VAL A 101 -7.25 10.14 11.27
C VAL A 101 -8.03 9.59 12.46
N PHE A 102 -8.98 8.68 12.24
CA PHE A 102 -9.76 8.09 13.33
C PHE A 102 -8.89 7.37 14.35
N SER A 103 -7.92 6.56 13.89
CA SER A 103 -7.04 5.82 14.80
C SER A 103 -6.10 6.75 15.57
N ASP A 104 -5.72 7.91 15.01
CA ASP A 104 -4.89 8.89 15.69
C ASP A 104 -5.63 9.67 16.78
N LEU A 105 -6.89 9.98 16.51
CA LEU A 105 -7.69 10.91 17.32
C LEU A 105 -8.59 10.23 18.34
N LEU A 106 -9.07 9.01 18.06
CA LEU A 106 -10.05 8.32 18.88
C LEU A 106 -9.49 6.99 19.42
N PRO A 107 -8.86 6.99 20.61
CA PRO A 107 -8.39 5.74 21.22
C PRO A 107 -9.59 4.90 21.68
N LEU A 108 -9.95 3.86 20.94
CA LEU A 108 -11.00 2.93 21.30
C LEU A 108 -10.52 2.06 22.49
N PHE A 109 -11.33 1.98 23.56
CA PHE A 109 -10.96 1.27 24.79
C PHE A 109 -9.63 1.71 25.42
N GLY A 110 -9.19 2.93 25.07
CA GLY A 110 -7.93 3.49 25.54
C GLY A 110 -6.72 3.12 24.69
N TYR A 111 -6.88 2.47 23.54
CA TYR A 111 -5.78 2.11 22.63
C TYR A 111 -5.99 2.71 21.25
N ARG A 112 -4.95 3.37 20.72
CA ARG A 112 -4.98 4.04 19.41
C ARG A 112 -4.80 3.07 18.25
N ARG A 113 -4.01 2.01 18.42
CA ARG A 113 -3.66 1.07 17.36
C ARG A 113 -4.23 -0.33 17.60
N LYS A 114 -4.03 -0.89 18.79
CA LYS A 114 -4.46 -2.26 19.13
C LYS A 114 -5.95 -2.51 18.90
N SER A 115 -6.79 -1.61 19.39
CA SER A 115 -8.25 -1.81 19.30
C SER A 115 -8.74 -1.85 17.85
N TYR A 116 -8.19 -0.98 16.99
CA TYR A 116 -8.52 -0.97 15.56
C TYR A 116 -8.02 -2.24 14.86
N LEU A 117 -6.78 -2.67 15.12
CA LEU A 117 -6.23 -3.90 14.56
C LEU A 117 -7.03 -5.13 14.99
N ILE A 118 -7.39 -5.23 16.26
CA ILE A 118 -8.21 -6.33 16.79
C ILE A 118 -9.58 -6.34 16.12
N GLY A 119 -10.31 -5.22 16.18
CA GLY A 119 -11.65 -5.11 15.61
C GLY A 119 -11.68 -5.39 14.10
N ALA A 120 -10.76 -4.80 13.34
CA ALA A 120 -10.66 -4.97 11.90
C ALA A 120 -10.41 -6.43 11.50
N ASN A 121 -9.48 -7.11 12.19
CA ASN A 121 -9.14 -8.49 11.87
C ASN A 121 -10.21 -9.50 12.35
N VAL A 122 -10.90 -9.24 13.46
CA VAL A 122 -12.07 -10.05 13.87
C VAL A 122 -13.19 -9.94 12.83
N VAL A 123 -13.50 -8.72 12.38
CA VAL A 123 -14.51 -8.50 11.34
C VAL A 123 -14.11 -9.17 10.03
N ALA A 124 -12.85 -9.05 9.60
CA ALA A 124 -12.37 -9.68 8.37
C ALA A 124 -12.46 -11.21 8.45
N ALA A 125 -12.03 -11.83 9.54
CA ALA A 125 -12.12 -13.29 9.73
C ALA A 125 -13.57 -13.78 9.71
N ALA A 126 -14.45 -13.12 10.46
CA ALA A 126 -15.88 -13.46 10.50
C ALA A 126 -16.54 -13.30 9.12
N ALA A 127 -16.21 -12.24 8.39
CA ALA A 127 -16.75 -11.98 7.06
C ALA A 127 -16.26 -13.02 6.03
N TYR A 128 -15.01 -13.45 6.09
CA TYR A 128 -14.52 -14.54 5.24
C TYR A 128 -15.20 -15.88 5.56
N LEU A 129 -15.44 -16.19 6.85
CA LEU A 129 -16.24 -17.35 7.22
C LEU A 129 -17.68 -17.23 6.71
N TRP A 130 -18.26 -16.03 6.77
CA TRP A 130 -19.57 -15.79 6.20
C TRP A 130 -19.62 -16.02 4.68
N CYS A 131 -18.57 -15.61 3.94
CA CYS A 131 -18.47 -15.89 2.49
C CYS A 131 -18.64 -17.38 2.16
N THR A 132 -18.21 -18.31 3.02
CA THR A 132 -18.34 -19.75 2.78
C THR A 132 -19.79 -20.26 2.79
N GLN A 133 -20.73 -19.46 3.22
CA GLN A 133 -22.16 -19.78 3.30
C GLN A 133 -22.97 -19.12 2.17
N LEU A 134 -22.35 -18.24 1.40
CA LEU A 134 -23.03 -17.41 0.41
C LEU A 134 -22.82 -17.95 -0.99
N THR A 135 -23.91 -17.99 -1.77
CA THR A 135 -23.93 -18.57 -3.11
C THR A 135 -24.32 -17.60 -4.21
N THR A 136 -24.71 -16.38 -3.87
CA THR A 136 -25.11 -15.35 -4.85
C THR A 136 -24.18 -14.14 -4.82
N PRO A 137 -23.83 -13.53 -5.96
CA PRO A 137 -23.00 -12.33 -6.00
C PRO A 137 -23.52 -11.18 -5.15
N GLY A 138 -24.85 -10.97 -5.13
CA GLY A 138 -25.49 -9.91 -4.34
C GLY A 138 -25.31 -10.08 -2.82
N GLN A 139 -25.26 -11.32 -2.32
CA GLN A 139 -24.93 -11.60 -0.92
C GLN A 139 -23.43 -11.48 -0.65
N LEU A 140 -22.59 -11.94 -1.57
CA LEU A 140 -21.14 -11.88 -1.47
C LEU A 140 -20.62 -10.43 -1.36
N VAL A 141 -21.27 -9.44 -2.00
CA VAL A 141 -20.90 -8.03 -1.90
C VAL A 141 -20.75 -7.60 -0.43
N TRP A 142 -21.71 -7.93 0.43
CA TRP A 142 -21.70 -7.49 1.83
C TRP A 142 -20.57 -8.12 2.64
N ALA A 143 -20.38 -9.43 2.49
CA ALA A 143 -19.31 -10.12 3.19
C ALA A 143 -17.93 -9.67 2.70
N LEU A 144 -17.72 -9.60 1.38
CA LEU A 144 -16.45 -9.13 0.79
C LEU A 144 -16.19 -7.66 1.08
N GLN A 145 -17.23 -6.82 1.16
CA GLN A 145 -17.07 -5.43 1.56
C GLN A 145 -16.58 -5.30 3.00
N LEU A 146 -17.10 -6.12 3.93
CA LEU A 146 -16.61 -6.17 5.31
C LEU A 146 -15.16 -6.65 5.38
N THR A 147 -14.77 -7.66 4.57
CA THR A 147 -13.37 -8.08 4.49
C THR A 147 -12.48 -6.95 3.98
N ALA A 148 -12.91 -6.23 2.94
CA ALA A 148 -12.15 -5.12 2.38
C ALA A 148 -11.98 -3.96 3.40
N TYR A 149 -13.01 -3.63 4.18
CA TYR A 149 -12.89 -2.67 5.29
C TYR A 149 -11.90 -3.16 6.35
N GLY A 150 -12.03 -4.41 6.79
CA GLY A 150 -11.14 -4.98 7.79
C GLY A 150 -9.68 -4.95 7.34
N MET A 151 -9.41 -5.34 6.09
CA MET A 151 -8.06 -5.33 5.52
C MET A 151 -7.52 -3.91 5.33
N ALA A 152 -8.32 -2.97 4.82
CA ALA A 152 -7.90 -1.58 4.62
C ALA A 152 -7.60 -0.85 5.94
N ILE A 153 -8.41 -1.06 6.98
CA ILE A 153 -8.18 -0.53 8.32
C ILE A 153 -6.91 -1.14 8.92
N SER A 154 -6.76 -2.47 8.86
CA SER A 154 -5.58 -3.18 9.36
C SER A 154 -4.29 -2.69 8.70
N SER A 155 -4.28 -2.58 7.36
CA SER A 155 -3.17 -2.06 6.57
C SER A 155 -2.80 -0.62 6.96
N THR A 156 -3.80 0.26 7.09
CA THR A 156 -3.59 1.67 7.43
C THR A 156 -3.00 1.83 8.83
N VAL A 157 -3.58 1.14 9.81
CA VAL A 157 -3.12 1.21 11.21
C VAL A 157 -1.75 0.56 11.38
N CYS A 158 -1.49 -0.56 10.68
CA CYS A 158 -0.16 -1.18 10.68
C CYS A 158 0.89 -0.26 10.05
N GLY A 159 0.56 0.42 8.95
CA GLY A 159 1.43 1.43 8.35
C GLY A 159 1.81 2.54 9.33
N ALA A 160 0.87 3.03 10.13
CA ALA A 160 1.15 4.01 11.17
C ALA A 160 2.08 3.44 12.27
N VAL A 161 1.83 2.20 12.74
CA VAL A 161 2.74 1.51 13.68
C VAL A 161 4.15 1.37 13.10
N LEU A 162 4.26 1.08 11.80
CA LEU A 162 5.55 0.96 11.10
C LEU A 162 6.30 2.28 11.10
N VAL A 163 5.63 3.38 10.73
CA VAL A 163 6.23 4.71 10.68
C VAL A 163 6.67 5.17 12.07
N GLU A 164 5.79 5.11 13.06
CA GLU A 164 6.07 5.53 14.44
C GLU A 164 7.28 4.78 15.04
N ASN A 165 7.30 3.46 14.92
CA ASN A 165 8.38 2.65 15.45
C ASN A 165 9.65 2.70 14.58
N GLY A 166 9.50 2.84 13.27
CA GLY A 166 10.62 3.01 12.35
C GLY A 166 11.42 4.28 12.65
N GLN A 167 10.75 5.39 12.93
CA GLN A 167 11.37 6.65 13.33
C GLN A 167 11.99 6.52 14.73
N ARG A 168 11.25 5.99 15.70
CA ARG A 168 11.72 5.81 17.08
C ARG A 168 12.98 4.95 17.19
N LEU A 169 13.03 3.84 16.45
CA LEU A 169 14.13 2.88 16.47
C LEU A 169 15.18 3.16 15.37
N LYS A 170 14.98 4.17 14.50
CA LYS A 170 15.83 4.46 13.34
C LYS A 170 15.99 3.25 12.38
N GLU A 171 14.93 2.44 12.26
CA GLU A 171 14.89 1.20 11.48
C GLU A 171 13.86 1.26 10.33
N SER A 172 13.42 2.47 9.92
CA SER A 172 12.34 2.65 8.93
C SER A 172 12.58 1.87 7.64
N GLY A 173 13.78 1.94 7.07
CA GLY A 173 14.12 1.22 5.83
C GLY A 173 14.00 -0.30 5.97
N ARG A 174 14.42 -0.84 7.13
CA ARG A 174 14.34 -2.27 7.42
C ARG A 174 12.88 -2.75 7.56
N PHE A 175 12.02 -1.94 8.20
CA PHE A 175 10.61 -2.28 8.37
C PHE A 175 9.84 -2.18 7.04
N VAL A 176 10.12 -1.16 6.21
CA VAL A 176 9.53 -1.04 4.87
C VAL A 176 9.96 -2.19 3.96
N ASN A 177 11.25 -2.60 4.02
CA ASN A 177 11.70 -3.77 3.26
C ASN A 177 10.97 -5.06 3.70
N GLN A 178 10.75 -5.23 5.01
CA GLN A 178 9.97 -6.34 5.56
C GLN A 178 8.52 -6.34 5.05
N GLN A 179 7.89 -5.17 4.97
CA GLN A 179 6.55 -4.99 4.41
C GLN A 179 6.46 -5.57 3.00
N TRP A 180 7.30 -5.09 2.10
CA TRP A 180 7.22 -5.47 0.68
C TRP A 180 7.66 -6.91 0.43
N LEU A 181 8.64 -7.40 1.20
CA LEU A 181 9.09 -8.79 1.10
C LEU A 181 7.95 -9.77 1.42
N TRP A 182 7.31 -9.61 2.58
CA TRP A 182 6.26 -10.54 3.01
C TRP A 182 4.97 -10.39 2.23
N PHE A 183 4.62 -9.16 1.84
CA PHE A 183 3.49 -8.92 0.96
C PHE A 183 3.64 -9.65 -0.38
N ASN A 184 4.79 -9.52 -1.05
CA ASN A 184 5.01 -10.17 -2.34
C ASN A 184 5.20 -11.70 -2.21
N ALA A 185 5.83 -12.17 -1.14
CA ALA A 185 5.91 -13.62 -0.86
C ALA A 185 4.50 -14.23 -0.69
N ALA A 186 3.63 -13.54 0.04
CA ALA A 186 2.24 -13.96 0.20
C ALA A 186 1.45 -13.88 -1.12
N ALA A 187 1.63 -12.81 -1.91
CA ALA A 187 0.99 -12.66 -3.21
C ALA A 187 1.39 -13.78 -4.17
N MET A 188 2.68 -14.16 -4.21
CA MET A 188 3.16 -15.31 -4.99
C MET A 188 2.47 -16.61 -4.57
N ALA A 189 2.47 -16.92 -3.28
CA ALA A 189 1.85 -18.13 -2.76
C ALA A 189 0.34 -18.13 -3.03
N SER A 190 -0.33 -16.99 -2.85
CA SER A 190 -1.76 -16.79 -3.08
C SER A 190 -2.14 -16.99 -4.54
N ALA A 191 -1.35 -16.48 -5.48
CA ALA A 191 -1.61 -16.63 -6.91
C ALA A 191 -1.53 -18.12 -7.33
N ILE A 192 -0.50 -18.86 -6.88
CA ILE A 192 -0.39 -20.29 -7.14
C ILE A 192 -1.58 -21.04 -6.51
N ALA A 193 -1.81 -20.82 -5.21
CA ALA A 193 -2.86 -21.53 -4.49
C ALA A 193 -4.26 -21.24 -5.07
N GLY A 194 -4.57 -19.98 -5.37
CA GLY A 194 -5.83 -19.59 -6.01
C GLY A 194 -6.03 -20.24 -7.37
N GLY A 195 -4.99 -20.26 -8.21
CA GLY A 195 -5.00 -20.93 -9.50
C GLY A 195 -5.21 -22.45 -9.40
N GLN A 196 -4.55 -23.10 -8.43
CA GLN A 196 -4.74 -24.54 -8.18
C GLN A 196 -6.14 -24.88 -7.66
N LEU A 197 -6.70 -24.06 -6.76
CA LEU A 197 -8.07 -24.23 -6.30
C LEU A 197 -9.07 -24.21 -7.47
N VAL A 198 -8.89 -23.25 -8.38
CA VAL A 198 -9.74 -23.13 -9.58
C VAL A 198 -9.51 -24.28 -10.58
N GLN A 199 -8.30 -24.82 -10.65
CA GLN A 199 -7.97 -25.95 -11.51
C GLN A 199 -8.66 -27.24 -11.06
N TRP A 200 -8.81 -27.45 -9.75
CA TRP A 200 -9.26 -28.73 -9.21
C TRP A 200 -10.71 -28.73 -8.70
N LEU A 201 -11.27 -27.56 -8.41
CA LEU A 201 -12.57 -27.43 -7.78
C LEU A 201 -13.60 -26.73 -8.69
N PRO A 202 -14.88 -27.10 -8.59
CA PRO A 202 -15.96 -26.31 -9.20
C PRO A 202 -15.96 -24.86 -8.72
N PRO A 203 -16.52 -23.92 -9.50
CA PRO A 203 -16.42 -22.47 -9.21
C PRO A 203 -16.83 -22.07 -7.78
N THR A 204 -17.98 -22.52 -7.30
CA THR A 204 -18.46 -22.22 -5.95
C THR A 204 -17.56 -22.82 -4.87
N SER A 205 -17.13 -24.08 -5.05
CA SER A 205 -16.25 -24.77 -4.10
C SER A 205 -14.86 -24.13 -4.05
N ALA A 206 -14.31 -23.69 -5.18
CA ALA A 206 -13.04 -22.98 -5.23
C ALA A 206 -13.11 -21.66 -4.44
N LEU A 207 -14.18 -20.88 -4.62
CA LEU A 207 -14.42 -19.64 -3.87
C LEU A 207 -14.56 -19.89 -2.37
N HIS A 208 -15.41 -20.85 -1.97
CA HIS A 208 -15.63 -21.16 -0.56
C HIS A 208 -14.38 -21.69 0.13
N THR A 209 -13.61 -22.57 -0.55
CA THR A 209 -12.35 -23.08 -0.02
C THR A 209 -11.31 -21.96 0.14
N ALA A 210 -11.18 -21.09 -0.86
CA ALA A 210 -10.31 -19.92 -0.77
C ALA A 210 -10.72 -19.01 0.41
N ALA A 211 -12.01 -18.71 0.56
CA ALA A 211 -12.53 -17.89 1.67
C ALA A 211 -12.26 -18.55 3.03
N ALA A 212 -12.45 -19.87 3.17
CA ALA A 212 -12.17 -20.60 4.39
C ALA A 212 -10.68 -20.56 4.78
N ILE A 213 -9.79 -20.74 3.81
CA ILE A 213 -8.34 -20.62 4.04
C ILE A 213 -7.97 -19.21 4.49
N VAL A 214 -8.48 -18.21 3.77
CA VAL A 214 -8.16 -16.79 4.07
C VAL A 214 -8.75 -16.36 5.41
N ALA A 215 -9.85 -16.93 5.87
CA ALA A 215 -10.45 -16.61 7.17
C ALA A 215 -9.48 -16.84 8.35
N ALA A 216 -8.54 -17.76 8.21
CA ALA A 216 -7.51 -18.01 9.22
C ALA A 216 -6.43 -16.91 9.25
N ALA A 217 -6.19 -16.21 8.15
CA ALA A 217 -5.11 -15.23 8.05
C ALA A 217 -5.27 -14.02 9.00
N PRO A 218 -6.43 -13.34 9.11
CA PRO A 218 -6.62 -12.25 10.07
C PRO A 218 -6.42 -12.67 11.52
N LEU A 219 -6.64 -13.96 11.87
CA LEU A 219 -6.39 -14.47 13.22
C LEU A 219 -4.91 -14.41 13.59
N ALA A 220 -4.00 -14.57 12.61
CA ALA A 220 -2.57 -14.41 12.84
C ALA A 220 -2.22 -12.95 13.19
N VAL A 221 -2.85 -11.96 12.56
CA VAL A 221 -2.68 -10.54 12.91
C VAL A 221 -3.27 -10.25 14.30
N LEU A 222 -4.43 -10.81 14.61
CA LEU A 222 -5.04 -10.69 15.93
C LEU A 222 -4.07 -11.18 17.00
N PHE A 223 -3.52 -12.38 16.83
CA PHE A 223 -2.53 -12.94 17.75
C PHE A 223 -1.28 -12.05 17.84
N GLY A 224 -0.71 -11.64 16.69
CA GLY A 224 0.43 -10.73 16.65
C GLY A 224 0.16 -9.41 17.37
N THR A 225 -1.03 -8.84 17.20
CA THR A 225 -1.44 -7.58 17.86
C THR A 225 -1.52 -7.73 19.37
N LEU A 226 -2.04 -8.83 19.86
CA LEU A 226 -2.17 -9.08 21.31
C LEU A 226 -0.80 -9.24 21.99
N PHE A 227 0.13 -9.95 21.37
CA PHE A 227 1.39 -10.38 22.01
C PHE A 227 2.63 -9.60 21.57
N LEU A 228 2.63 -9.01 20.34
CA LEU A 228 3.82 -8.38 19.77
C LEU A 228 3.81 -6.85 19.81
N ILE A 229 2.66 -6.20 19.98
CA ILE A 229 2.61 -4.73 20.09
C ILE A 229 2.46 -4.33 21.55
N PRO A 230 3.45 -3.64 22.16
CA PRO A 230 3.23 -2.92 23.38
C PRO A 230 2.57 -1.59 23.07
N GLU A 231 1.45 -1.31 23.65
CA GLU A 231 0.78 -0.01 23.56
C GLU A 231 0.24 0.37 24.92
N GLU A 232 0.58 1.58 25.37
CA GLU A 232 0.06 2.16 26.59
C GLU A 232 -1.31 2.80 26.35
N ARG A 233 -2.13 2.86 27.39
CA ARG A 233 -3.43 3.50 27.31
C ARG A 233 -3.28 5.00 27.14
N THR A 234 -3.95 5.54 26.14
CA THR A 234 -3.96 6.97 25.81
C THR A 234 -5.36 7.54 26.03
N ARG A 235 -5.43 8.75 26.57
CA ARG A 235 -6.69 9.51 26.68
C ARG A 235 -6.84 10.46 25.50
N ILE A 236 -8.09 10.81 25.20
CA ILE A 236 -8.41 11.81 24.18
C ILE A 236 -7.93 13.18 24.68
N ASP A 237 -7.10 13.82 23.87
CA ASP A 237 -6.68 15.20 24.07
C ASP A 237 -7.44 16.12 23.09
N GLY A 238 -8.44 16.81 23.61
CA GLY A 238 -9.33 17.66 22.80
C GLY A 238 -8.62 18.81 22.07
N PRO A 239 -7.71 19.55 22.70
CA PRO A 239 -6.87 20.56 22.06
C PRO A 239 -6.03 20.01 20.90
N ALA A 240 -5.31 18.90 21.12
CA ALA A 240 -4.50 18.24 20.10
C ALA A 240 -5.36 17.74 18.93
N LEU A 241 -6.57 17.25 19.22
CA LEU A 241 -7.55 16.84 18.22
C LEU A 241 -7.90 18.00 17.28
N ARG A 242 -8.21 19.17 17.84
CA ARG A 242 -8.62 20.35 17.07
C ARG A 242 -7.47 20.89 16.20
N GLU A 243 -6.25 20.89 16.73
CA GLU A 243 -5.05 21.28 15.99
C GLU A 243 -4.77 20.33 14.83
N THR A 244 -4.86 19.02 15.06
CA THR A 244 -4.67 17.99 14.02
C THR A 244 -5.70 18.14 12.91
N VAL A 245 -6.99 18.23 13.25
CA VAL A 245 -8.08 18.41 12.26
C VAL A 245 -7.87 19.71 11.47
N GLY A 246 -7.50 20.80 12.13
CA GLY A 246 -7.16 22.08 11.46
C GLY A 246 -6.00 21.94 10.48
N GLY A 247 -4.96 21.19 10.84
CA GLY A 247 -3.81 20.88 9.99
C GLY A 247 -4.19 20.07 8.75
N LEU A 248 -5.13 19.11 8.89
CA LEU A 248 -5.64 18.29 7.76
C LEU A 248 -6.40 19.16 6.74
N PHE A 249 -7.29 20.04 7.22
CA PHE A 249 -8.00 20.96 6.33
C PHE A 249 -7.05 21.97 5.66
N ALA A 250 -6.02 22.41 6.36
CA ALA A 250 -5.00 23.29 5.79
C ALA A 250 -4.20 22.56 4.68
N ALA A 251 -3.89 21.27 4.87
CA ALA A 251 -3.21 20.47 3.86
C ALA A 251 -4.04 20.30 2.58
N LEU A 252 -5.36 20.05 2.72
CA LEU A 252 -6.27 19.92 1.58
C LEU A 252 -6.42 21.20 0.76
N LYS A 253 -6.09 22.37 1.33
CA LYS A 253 -6.12 23.65 0.60
C LYS A 253 -4.84 23.92 -0.19
N LYS A 254 -3.77 23.14 0.00
CA LYS A 254 -2.51 23.34 -0.71
C LYS A 254 -2.58 22.89 -2.17
N ARG A 255 -2.29 23.80 -3.07
CA ARG A 255 -2.33 23.58 -4.52
C ARG A 255 -1.38 22.47 -4.97
N GLU A 256 -0.21 22.38 -4.34
CA GLU A 256 0.82 21.39 -4.64
C GLU A 256 0.30 19.96 -4.45
N LEU A 257 -0.48 19.72 -3.38
CA LEU A 257 -1.10 18.41 -3.13
C LEU A 257 -1.96 17.96 -4.30
N TRP A 258 -2.77 18.86 -4.84
CA TRP A 258 -3.70 18.54 -5.94
C TRP A 258 -3.01 18.45 -7.29
N ILE A 259 -1.94 19.23 -7.54
CA ILE A 259 -1.14 19.10 -8.78
C ILE A 259 -0.48 17.72 -8.82
N VAL A 260 0.19 17.31 -7.74
CA VAL A 260 0.81 15.99 -7.67
C VAL A 260 -0.25 14.88 -7.62
N GLY A 261 -1.33 15.08 -6.86
CA GLY A 261 -2.44 14.13 -6.82
C GLY A 261 -3.09 13.90 -8.18
N LEU A 262 -3.33 14.97 -8.95
CA LEU A 262 -3.86 14.88 -10.30
C LEU A 262 -2.87 14.19 -11.26
N PHE A 263 -1.57 14.48 -11.14
CA PHE A 263 -0.55 13.78 -11.91
C PHE A 263 -0.58 12.28 -11.59
N LEU A 264 -0.58 11.90 -10.31
CA LEU A 264 -0.63 10.51 -9.90
C LEU A 264 -1.92 9.81 -10.39
N PHE A 265 -3.05 10.52 -10.31
CA PHE A 265 -4.31 10.02 -10.86
C PHE A 265 -4.18 9.74 -12.36
N LEU A 266 -3.72 10.71 -13.16
CA LEU A 266 -3.59 10.55 -14.61
C LEU A 266 -2.51 9.53 -15.00
N TYR A 267 -1.47 9.39 -14.21
CA TYR A 267 -0.42 8.39 -14.40
C TYR A 267 -0.96 6.95 -14.24
N TYR A 268 -1.78 6.71 -13.22
CA TYR A 268 -2.37 5.40 -12.95
C TYR A 268 -3.69 5.15 -13.67
N PHE A 269 -4.34 6.20 -14.17
CA PHE A 269 -5.53 6.08 -14.98
C PHE A 269 -5.14 5.68 -16.41
N SER A 270 -4.99 4.39 -16.61
CA SER A 270 -4.86 3.77 -17.93
C SER A 270 -5.95 2.72 -18.08
N PRO A 271 -6.58 2.54 -19.24
CA PRO A 271 -7.55 1.47 -19.44
C PRO A 271 -6.96 0.12 -19.04
N GLY A 272 -7.52 -0.49 -17.98
CA GLY A 272 -6.96 -1.67 -17.33
C GLY A 272 -7.03 -2.91 -18.19
N LEU A 273 -6.00 -3.75 -18.10
CA LEU A 273 -5.89 -4.99 -18.86
C LEU A 273 -6.17 -6.24 -18.01
N ALA A 274 -6.22 -6.16 -16.68
CA ALA A 274 -6.21 -7.33 -15.80
C ALA A 274 -7.35 -8.32 -16.09
N THR A 275 -8.60 -7.88 -16.04
CA THR A 275 -9.76 -8.75 -16.35
C THR A 275 -9.84 -9.11 -17.83
N PRO A 276 -9.69 -8.18 -18.80
CA PRO A 276 -9.58 -8.52 -20.24
C PRO A 276 -8.52 -9.57 -20.57
N LEU A 277 -7.33 -9.48 -19.94
CA LEU A 277 -6.28 -10.49 -20.11
C LEU A 277 -6.71 -11.86 -19.58
N TYR A 278 -7.33 -11.92 -18.41
CA TYR A 278 -7.85 -13.17 -17.85
C TYR A 278 -8.85 -13.82 -18.82
N TYR A 279 -9.79 -13.03 -19.36
CA TYR A 279 -10.77 -13.52 -20.35
C TYR A 279 -10.09 -13.99 -21.65
N THR A 280 -9.12 -13.22 -22.15
CA THR A 280 -8.35 -13.62 -23.36
C THR A 280 -7.56 -14.92 -23.14
N MET A 281 -6.88 -15.05 -21.99
CA MET A 281 -6.12 -16.25 -21.65
C MET A 281 -7.01 -17.48 -21.50
N THR A 282 -8.20 -17.33 -20.91
CA THR A 282 -9.12 -18.46 -20.71
C THR A 282 -9.91 -18.81 -21.96
N ASP A 283 -10.41 -17.81 -22.71
CA ASP A 283 -11.36 -18.05 -23.80
C ASP A 283 -10.69 -18.23 -25.16
N ASN A 284 -9.63 -17.45 -25.42
CA ASN A 284 -8.95 -17.47 -26.71
C ASN A 284 -7.71 -18.39 -26.67
N LEU A 285 -6.85 -18.23 -25.68
CA LEU A 285 -5.60 -18.99 -25.56
C LEU A 285 -5.77 -20.33 -24.85
N LYS A 286 -6.92 -20.55 -24.18
CA LYS A 286 -7.26 -21.79 -23.47
C LYS A 286 -6.22 -22.22 -22.44
N PHE A 287 -5.60 -21.27 -21.78
CA PHE A 287 -4.64 -21.57 -20.71
C PHE A 287 -5.32 -22.26 -19.52
N ALA A 288 -4.62 -23.23 -18.95
CA ALA A 288 -5.05 -23.88 -17.72
C ALA A 288 -5.14 -22.88 -16.57
N GLN A 289 -6.15 -23.01 -15.72
CA GLN A 289 -6.36 -22.08 -14.60
C GLN A 289 -5.17 -22.08 -13.62
N GLY A 290 -4.58 -23.25 -13.36
CA GLY A 290 -3.38 -23.36 -12.54
C GLY A 290 -2.20 -22.58 -13.15
N TYR A 291 -2.07 -22.56 -14.47
CA TYR A 291 -1.03 -21.81 -15.16
C TYR A 291 -1.25 -20.30 -15.03
N ILE A 292 -2.48 -19.82 -15.12
CA ILE A 292 -2.80 -18.40 -14.89
C ILE A 292 -2.39 -17.98 -13.48
N GLY A 293 -2.59 -18.81 -12.47
CA GLY A 293 -2.07 -18.57 -11.13
C GLY A 293 -0.54 -18.51 -11.06
N ILE A 294 0.16 -19.36 -11.82
CA ILE A 294 1.63 -19.31 -11.95
C ILE A 294 2.07 -18.00 -12.59
N LEU A 295 1.38 -17.47 -13.59
CA LEU A 295 1.69 -16.17 -14.20
C LEU A 295 1.61 -15.03 -13.18
N GLY A 296 0.64 -15.04 -12.28
CA GLY A 296 0.57 -14.09 -11.16
C GLY A 296 1.78 -14.16 -10.23
N SER A 297 2.28 -15.38 -9.96
CA SER A 297 3.51 -15.58 -9.18
C SER A 297 4.75 -15.10 -9.91
N ILE A 298 4.84 -15.32 -11.21
CA ILE A 298 5.94 -14.83 -12.07
C ILE A 298 5.96 -13.30 -12.08
N ALA A 299 4.80 -12.65 -12.13
CA ALA A 299 4.70 -11.19 -12.01
C ALA A 299 5.22 -10.71 -10.66
N SER A 300 4.84 -11.37 -9.56
CA SER A 300 5.38 -11.05 -8.21
C SER A 300 6.89 -11.29 -8.13
N ALA A 301 7.43 -12.33 -8.77
CA ALA A 301 8.88 -12.55 -8.87
C ALA A 301 9.58 -11.43 -9.65
N GLY A 302 9.00 -10.93 -10.73
CA GLY A 302 9.48 -9.77 -11.48
C GLY A 302 9.54 -8.52 -10.59
N TRP A 303 8.51 -8.30 -9.78
CA TRP A 303 8.46 -7.19 -8.82
C TRP A 303 9.57 -7.30 -7.76
N ILE A 304 9.78 -8.49 -7.18
CA ILE A 304 10.85 -8.76 -6.21
C ILE A 304 12.22 -8.55 -6.86
N ALA A 305 12.44 -9.09 -8.06
CA ALA A 305 13.69 -8.92 -8.80
C ALA A 305 14.01 -7.44 -9.05
N GLY A 306 13.00 -6.65 -9.45
CA GLY A 306 13.12 -5.21 -9.61
C GLY A 306 13.52 -4.52 -8.30
N SER A 307 12.89 -4.88 -7.18
CA SER A 307 13.18 -4.32 -5.86
C SER A 307 14.61 -4.64 -5.40
N LEU A 308 15.12 -5.84 -5.66
CA LEU A 308 16.49 -6.24 -5.33
C LEU A 308 17.54 -5.56 -6.21
N LEU A 309 17.19 -5.28 -7.46
CA LEU A 309 18.09 -4.61 -8.41
C LEU A 309 18.05 -3.09 -8.26
N TYR A 310 16.99 -2.53 -7.65
CA TYR A 310 16.79 -1.10 -7.52
C TYR A 310 18.02 -0.35 -6.95
N PRO A 311 18.64 -0.76 -5.84
CA PRO A 311 19.78 -0.03 -5.28
C PRO A 311 20.99 0.01 -6.24
N ARG A 312 21.16 -1.01 -7.07
CA ARG A 312 22.30 -1.09 -8.01
C ARG A 312 22.08 -0.32 -9.30
N LEU A 313 20.84 -0.28 -9.79
CA LEU A 313 20.52 0.25 -11.13
C LEU A 313 19.95 1.67 -11.09
N PHE A 314 19.23 2.03 -10.02
CA PHE A 314 18.38 3.22 -10.01
C PHE A 314 18.64 4.15 -8.82
N GLU A 315 19.36 3.68 -7.77
CA GLU A 315 19.72 4.52 -6.64
C GLU A 315 20.63 5.68 -7.11
N GLY A 316 20.29 6.89 -6.68
CA GLY A 316 20.99 8.12 -7.11
C GLY A 316 20.49 8.73 -8.42
N MET A 317 19.52 8.12 -9.10
CA MET A 317 18.82 8.79 -10.21
C MET A 317 18.00 9.98 -9.70
N SER A 318 17.91 11.03 -10.50
CA SER A 318 16.96 12.11 -10.22
C SER A 318 15.52 11.61 -10.33
N SER A 319 14.61 12.14 -9.50
CA SER A 319 13.20 11.77 -9.50
C SER A 319 12.56 11.88 -10.89
N ARG A 320 12.97 12.88 -11.67
CA ARG A 320 12.50 13.07 -13.05
C ARG A 320 12.94 11.93 -13.97
N ARG A 321 14.21 11.48 -13.87
CA ARG A 321 14.72 10.37 -14.70
C ARG A 321 14.05 9.06 -14.33
N LEU A 322 13.88 8.79 -13.02
CA LEU A 322 13.21 7.59 -12.54
C LEU A 322 11.76 7.56 -13.01
N LEU A 323 11.05 8.68 -12.93
CA LEU A 323 9.66 8.79 -13.39
C LEU A 323 9.54 8.56 -14.90
N ASN A 324 10.42 9.18 -15.70
CA ASN A 324 10.44 8.95 -17.15
C ASN A 324 10.76 7.48 -17.49
N LEU A 325 11.70 6.87 -16.77
CA LEU A 325 12.03 5.45 -16.97
C LEU A 325 10.85 4.53 -16.61
N SER A 326 10.12 4.84 -15.53
CA SER A 326 8.93 4.07 -15.16
C SER A 326 7.81 4.19 -16.21
N ILE A 327 7.59 5.39 -16.78
CA ILE A 327 6.62 5.58 -17.87
C ILE A 327 7.07 4.81 -19.12
N ALA A 328 8.35 4.90 -19.50
CA ALA A 328 8.90 4.18 -20.66
C ALA A 328 8.75 2.66 -20.48
N SER A 329 9.16 2.15 -19.33
CA SER A 329 9.02 0.72 -18.98
C SER A 329 7.55 0.28 -19.00
N GLY A 330 6.64 1.05 -18.37
CA GLY A 330 5.21 0.77 -18.39
C GLY A 330 4.62 0.75 -19.79
N THR A 331 4.96 1.73 -20.64
CA THR A 331 4.50 1.80 -22.02
C THR A 331 4.99 0.61 -22.83
N VAL A 332 6.29 0.28 -22.73
CA VAL A 332 6.89 -0.83 -23.48
C VAL A 332 6.30 -2.17 -23.02
N THR A 333 6.18 -2.39 -21.70
CA THR A 333 5.62 -3.66 -21.19
C THR A 333 4.14 -3.80 -21.51
N THR A 334 3.37 -2.71 -21.48
CA THR A 334 1.96 -2.74 -21.92
C THR A 334 1.86 -3.07 -23.39
N ALA A 335 2.63 -2.39 -24.25
CA ALA A 335 2.66 -2.66 -25.69
C ALA A 335 3.16 -4.09 -26.00
N ALA A 336 4.09 -4.62 -25.20
CA ALA A 336 4.62 -5.97 -25.39
C ALA A 336 3.55 -7.06 -25.25
N TYR A 337 2.40 -6.82 -24.61
CA TYR A 337 1.28 -7.74 -24.60
C TYR A 337 0.68 -8.00 -26.00
N LEU A 338 1.02 -7.23 -27.04
CA LEU A 338 0.76 -7.57 -28.44
C LEU A 338 1.46 -8.89 -28.85
N LEU A 339 2.51 -9.29 -28.14
CA LEU A 339 3.25 -10.54 -28.34
C LEU A 339 2.72 -11.69 -27.47
N LEU A 340 1.52 -11.55 -26.92
CA LEU A 340 0.88 -12.61 -26.14
C LEU A 340 0.23 -13.64 -27.08
N PHE A 341 0.87 -14.78 -27.28
CA PHE A 341 0.38 -15.83 -28.18
C PHE A 341 0.52 -17.25 -27.63
N ASN A 342 1.32 -17.48 -26.57
CA ASN A 342 1.47 -18.78 -25.92
C ASN A 342 1.91 -18.61 -24.45
N GLU A 343 2.02 -19.75 -23.74
CA GLU A 343 2.42 -19.80 -22.33
C GLU A 343 3.80 -19.16 -22.09
N ALA A 344 4.79 -19.44 -22.93
CA ALA A 344 6.13 -18.89 -22.76
C ALA A 344 6.15 -17.36 -22.90
N SER A 345 5.46 -16.80 -23.90
CA SER A 345 5.33 -15.35 -24.04
C SER A 345 4.59 -14.75 -22.85
N ALA A 346 3.52 -15.38 -22.34
CA ALA A 346 2.80 -14.94 -21.17
C ALA A 346 3.67 -14.88 -19.91
N ALA A 347 4.55 -15.88 -19.70
CA ALA A 347 5.48 -15.90 -18.59
C ALA A 347 6.49 -14.73 -18.63
N ILE A 348 7.10 -14.50 -19.79
CA ILE A 348 8.05 -13.39 -19.99
C ILE A 348 7.36 -12.04 -19.77
N LEU A 349 6.18 -11.85 -20.36
CA LEU A 349 5.40 -10.62 -20.22
C LEU A 349 4.97 -10.38 -18.77
N SER A 350 4.56 -11.42 -18.04
CA SER A 350 4.20 -11.32 -16.63
C SER A 350 5.40 -10.88 -15.78
N PHE A 351 6.57 -11.46 -16.00
CA PHE A 351 7.79 -11.06 -15.29
C PHE A 351 8.15 -9.59 -15.58
N CYS A 352 8.17 -9.19 -16.85
CA CYS A 352 8.47 -7.82 -17.26
C CYS A 352 7.45 -6.82 -16.70
N SER A 353 6.16 -7.19 -16.69
CA SER A 353 5.09 -6.38 -16.11
C SER A 353 5.28 -6.16 -14.61
N GLY A 354 5.60 -7.22 -13.85
CA GLY A 354 5.91 -7.10 -12.43
C GLY A 354 7.12 -6.22 -12.15
N PHE A 355 8.20 -6.38 -12.94
CA PHE A 355 9.39 -5.52 -12.83
C PHE A 355 9.06 -4.04 -13.10
N SER A 356 8.30 -3.76 -14.15
CA SER A 356 7.85 -2.41 -14.51
C SER A 356 6.94 -1.80 -13.44
N ALA A 357 6.03 -2.60 -12.86
CA ALA A 357 5.15 -2.16 -11.78
C ALA A 357 5.93 -1.74 -10.53
N MET A 358 7.03 -2.43 -10.21
CA MET A 358 7.92 -2.02 -9.12
C MET A 358 8.54 -0.65 -9.39
N LEU A 359 9.07 -0.41 -10.59
CA LEU A 359 9.63 0.91 -10.96
C LEU A 359 8.60 2.02 -10.83
N ALA A 360 7.37 1.78 -11.32
CA ALA A 360 6.26 2.71 -11.20
C ALA A 360 5.94 3.02 -9.73
N THR A 361 5.86 1.98 -8.90
CA THR A 361 5.58 2.12 -7.46
C THR A 361 6.64 2.96 -6.77
N VAL A 362 7.93 2.65 -6.96
CA VAL A 362 9.00 3.40 -6.30
C VAL A 362 9.04 4.86 -6.77
N ALA A 363 8.90 5.10 -8.08
CA ALA A 363 8.91 6.46 -8.63
C ALA A 363 7.77 7.32 -8.06
N THR A 364 6.56 6.76 -8.00
CA THR A 364 5.35 7.50 -7.60
C THR A 364 5.22 7.63 -6.07
N VAL A 365 5.59 6.60 -5.31
CA VAL A 365 5.61 6.66 -3.83
C VAL A 365 6.66 7.67 -3.36
N THR A 366 7.83 7.71 -3.99
CA THR A 366 8.85 8.73 -3.70
C THR A 366 8.34 10.13 -4.03
N LEU A 367 7.68 10.30 -5.17
CA LEU A 367 7.06 11.58 -5.54
C LEU A 367 6.03 12.03 -4.50
N ALA A 368 5.13 11.13 -4.11
CA ALA A 368 4.12 11.42 -3.11
C ALA A 368 4.74 11.79 -1.76
N ALA A 369 5.80 11.12 -1.34
CA ALA A 369 6.49 11.41 -0.09
C ALA A 369 7.17 12.79 -0.11
N VAL A 370 7.88 13.13 -1.20
CA VAL A 370 8.59 14.40 -1.36
C VAL A 370 7.64 15.60 -1.36
N TYR A 371 6.47 15.46 -1.96
CA TYR A 371 5.49 16.55 -2.08
C TYR A 371 4.43 16.56 -0.97
N SER A 372 4.56 15.70 0.05
CA SER A 372 3.69 15.74 1.22
C SER A 372 4.07 16.94 2.12
N PRO A 373 3.13 17.86 2.44
CA PRO A 373 3.41 19.06 3.23
C PRO A 373 3.83 18.72 4.66
N HIS A 374 4.84 19.45 5.20
CA HIS A 374 5.25 19.37 6.60
C HIS A 374 4.06 19.53 7.55
N ARG A 375 4.06 18.81 8.66
CA ARG A 375 3.00 18.71 9.69
C ARG A 375 1.73 17.93 9.29
N SER A 376 1.59 17.51 8.01
CA SER A 376 0.46 16.69 7.54
C SER A 376 0.92 15.59 6.56
N GLU A 377 2.18 15.17 6.68
CA GLU A 377 2.85 14.28 5.75
C GLU A 377 2.09 12.96 5.59
N GLY A 378 1.75 12.29 6.69
CA GLY A 378 1.04 11.01 6.64
C GLY A 378 -0.35 11.10 6.00
N PHE A 379 -1.12 12.15 6.33
CA PHE A 379 -2.43 12.37 5.74
C PHE A 379 -2.34 12.70 4.25
N SER A 380 -1.46 13.62 3.87
CA SER A 380 -1.28 14.02 2.47
C SER A 380 -0.80 12.86 1.60
N PHE A 381 0.13 12.06 2.12
CA PHE A 381 0.56 10.82 1.47
C PHE A 381 -0.62 9.83 1.31
N ALA A 382 -1.43 9.63 2.34
CA ALA A 382 -2.59 8.75 2.27
C ALA A 382 -3.63 9.25 1.25
N VAL A 383 -3.86 10.57 1.13
CA VAL A 383 -4.73 11.15 0.09
C VAL A 383 -4.19 10.86 -1.30
N MET A 384 -2.88 11.01 -1.54
CA MET A 384 -2.28 10.68 -2.84
C MET A 384 -2.41 9.19 -3.17
N MET A 385 -2.22 8.29 -2.20
CA MET A 385 -2.44 6.86 -2.37
C MET A 385 -3.90 6.53 -2.67
N SER A 386 -4.84 7.25 -2.06
CA SER A 386 -6.27 7.11 -2.35
C SER A 386 -6.61 7.52 -3.78
N LEU A 387 -5.99 8.58 -4.30
CA LEU A 387 -6.14 8.99 -5.70
C LEU A 387 -5.58 7.96 -6.67
N ILE A 388 -4.46 7.31 -6.33
CA ILE A 388 -3.91 6.19 -7.11
C ILE A 388 -4.92 5.02 -7.14
N ASN A 389 -5.46 4.62 -5.99
CA ASN A 389 -6.44 3.53 -5.92
C ASN A 389 -7.72 3.85 -6.72
N LEU A 390 -8.18 5.10 -6.65
CA LEU A 390 -9.32 5.57 -7.44
C LEU A 390 -9.02 5.53 -8.94
N ALA A 391 -7.84 5.98 -9.35
CA ALA A 391 -7.40 5.98 -10.74
C ALA A 391 -7.34 4.57 -11.30
N THR A 392 -6.71 3.64 -10.58
CA THR A 392 -6.59 2.23 -10.99
C THR A 392 -7.97 1.59 -11.12
N ALA A 393 -8.85 1.73 -10.11
CA ALA A 393 -10.20 1.17 -10.16
C ALA A 393 -11.02 1.74 -11.33
N SER A 394 -10.91 3.05 -11.58
CA SER A 394 -11.59 3.70 -12.70
C SER A 394 -11.01 3.24 -14.05
N GLY A 395 -9.70 3.11 -14.14
CA GLY A 395 -9.01 2.59 -15.33
C GLY A 395 -9.41 1.16 -15.65
N ASP A 396 -9.51 0.29 -14.65
CA ASP A 396 -9.93 -1.10 -14.82
C ASP A 396 -11.36 -1.21 -15.36
N ILE A 397 -12.29 -0.38 -14.85
CA ILE A 397 -13.67 -0.31 -15.37
C ILE A 397 -13.67 0.16 -16.83
N VAL A 398 -12.94 1.25 -17.14
CA VAL A 398 -12.86 1.78 -18.51
C VAL A 398 -12.24 0.74 -19.45
N GLY A 399 -11.19 0.05 -19.05
CA GLY A 399 -10.55 -0.98 -19.85
C GLY A 399 -11.49 -2.14 -20.17
N SER A 400 -12.21 -2.64 -19.16
CA SER A 400 -13.18 -3.71 -19.36
C SER A 400 -14.40 -3.28 -20.19
N PHE A 401 -14.86 -2.02 -20.02
CA PHE A 401 -15.91 -1.44 -20.87
C PHE A 401 -15.48 -1.37 -22.34
N LEU A 402 -14.28 -0.87 -22.61
CA LEU A 402 -13.73 -0.81 -23.98
C LEU A 402 -13.58 -2.21 -24.57
N PHE A 403 -13.12 -3.18 -23.78
CA PHE A 403 -12.95 -4.56 -24.20
C PHE A 403 -14.28 -5.20 -24.63
N ASP A 404 -15.30 -5.13 -23.77
CA ASP A 404 -16.59 -5.79 -24.02
C ASP A 404 -17.40 -5.07 -25.11
N HIS A 405 -17.53 -3.73 -25.05
CA HIS A 405 -18.48 -3.00 -25.89
C HIS A 405 -17.86 -2.42 -27.17
N LEU A 406 -16.65 -1.82 -27.08
CA LEU A 406 -16.06 -1.13 -28.23
C LEU A 406 -15.18 -2.06 -29.06
N PHE A 407 -14.43 -2.94 -28.43
CA PHE A 407 -13.46 -3.80 -29.10
C PHE A 407 -13.93 -5.23 -29.29
N HIS A 408 -15.18 -5.55 -28.92
CA HIS A 408 -15.82 -6.84 -29.14
C HIS A 408 -14.94 -8.01 -28.68
N ASN A 409 -14.45 -7.96 -27.45
CA ASN A 409 -13.56 -8.93 -26.80
C ASN A 409 -12.20 -9.12 -27.50
N LYS A 410 -11.74 -8.13 -28.25
CA LYS A 410 -10.41 -8.11 -28.85
C LYS A 410 -9.43 -7.35 -27.96
N LEU A 411 -8.37 -8.03 -27.53
CA LEU A 411 -7.38 -7.46 -26.62
C LEU A 411 -6.43 -6.45 -27.33
N THR A 412 -6.10 -6.68 -28.60
CA THR A 412 -5.13 -5.87 -29.37
C THR A 412 -5.43 -4.35 -29.35
N PRO A 413 -6.65 -3.88 -29.71
CA PRO A 413 -6.92 -2.44 -29.67
C PRO A 413 -6.89 -1.88 -28.24
N LEU A 414 -7.30 -2.66 -27.24
CA LEU A 414 -7.21 -2.23 -25.84
C LEU A 414 -5.77 -2.05 -25.40
N ILE A 415 -4.85 -2.95 -25.77
CA ILE A 415 -3.42 -2.80 -25.50
C ILE A 415 -2.86 -1.52 -26.07
N LEU A 416 -3.20 -1.19 -27.33
CA LEU A 416 -2.72 0.03 -27.99
C LEU A 416 -3.23 1.29 -27.29
N VAL A 417 -4.50 1.32 -26.92
CA VAL A 417 -5.09 2.44 -26.17
C VAL A 417 -4.44 2.56 -24.80
N SER A 418 -4.27 1.47 -24.06
CA SER A 418 -3.63 1.47 -22.74
C SER A 418 -2.18 1.93 -22.80
N ALA A 419 -1.40 1.45 -23.78
CA ALA A 419 -0.03 1.89 -24.00
C ALA A 419 0.05 3.39 -24.34
N ALA A 420 -0.87 3.90 -25.17
CA ALA A 420 -0.94 5.31 -25.51
C ALA A 420 -1.27 6.18 -24.29
N PHE A 421 -2.21 5.75 -23.42
CA PHE A 421 -2.51 6.44 -22.16
C PHE A 421 -1.32 6.43 -21.20
N THR A 422 -0.62 5.31 -21.07
CA THR A 422 0.59 5.23 -20.25
C THR A 422 1.68 6.18 -20.80
N ALA A 423 1.89 6.21 -22.11
CA ALA A 423 2.83 7.11 -22.75
C ALA A 423 2.44 8.59 -22.59
N PHE A 424 1.15 8.92 -22.57
CA PHE A 424 0.66 10.28 -22.35
C PHE A 424 1.17 10.89 -21.04
N ALA A 425 1.47 10.07 -20.03
CA ALA A 425 2.06 10.54 -18.77
C ALA A 425 3.40 11.30 -18.99
N PHE A 426 4.15 11.05 -20.09
CA PHE A 426 5.34 11.83 -20.41
C PHE A 426 5.06 13.33 -20.59
N VAL A 427 3.91 13.67 -21.15
CA VAL A 427 3.49 15.07 -21.39
C VAL A 427 3.21 15.78 -20.06
N LEU A 428 2.86 15.01 -19.01
CA LEU A 428 2.53 15.55 -17.68
C LEU A 428 3.76 15.78 -16.80
N VAL A 429 4.88 15.08 -17.03
CA VAL A 429 6.09 15.18 -16.20
C VAL A 429 6.63 16.62 -16.09
N PRO A 430 6.70 17.44 -17.17
CA PRO A 430 7.17 18.81 -17.07
C PRO A 430 6.32 19.71 -16.13
N LEU A 431 5.03 19.40 -15.98
CA LEU A 431 4.11 20.16 -15.12
C LEU A 431 4.46 20.06 -13.62
N LEU A 432 5.18 19.02 -13.22
CA LEU A 432 5.57 18.79 -11.83
C LEU A 432 6.72 19.69 -11.35
N ARG A 433 7.36 20.46 -12.23
CA ARG A 433 8.52 21.34 -11.92
C ARG A 433 9.56 20.63 -11.02
N LEU A 434 9.81 19.36 -11.33
CA LEU A 434 10.80 18.56 -10.60
C LEU A 434 12.19 19.19 -10.79
N GLY A 435 12.80 19.61 -9.68
CA GLY A 435 14.23 20.01 -9.71
C GLY A 435 15.10 18.77 -9.99
N ASP A 436 16.30 18.97 -10.55
CA ASP A 436 17.29 17.90 -10.83
C ASP A 436 17.94 17.32 -9.54
N LYS A 437 17.26 17.40 -8.40
CA LYS A 437 17.77 16.90 -7.12
C LYS A 437 17.80 15.38 -7.09
N ARG A 438 18.90 14.84 -6.59
CA ARG A 438 19.05 13.40 -6.37
C ARG A 438 18.14 12.92 -5.25
N GLN A 439 17.69 11.68 -5.32
CA GLN A 439 16.93 11.06 -4.24
C GLN A 439 17.78 11.06 -2.95
N GLY A 440 17.19 11.55 -1.85
CA GLY A 440 17.86 11.62 -0.54
C GLY A 440 18.39 13.00 -0.12
N GLU A 441 18.40 14.00 -1.01
CA GLU A 441 18.69 15.36 -0.58
C GLU A 441 17.47 16.02 0.07
N PRO A 442 17.61 16.65 1.26
CA PRO A 442 16.50 17.35 1.89
C PRO A 442 16.01 18.47 0.98
N VAL A 443 14.69 18.56 0.82
CA VAL A 443 14.05 19.66 0.10
C VAL A 443 14.37 20.96 0.83
N ALA A 444 15.27 21.77 0.27
CA ALA A 444 15.43 23.13 0.75
C ALA A 444 14.09 23.84 0.54
N THR A 445 13.46 24.27 1.63
CA THR A 445 12.32 25.18 1.61
C THR A 445 12.65 26.35 0.70
N ALA A 446 11.97 26.47 -0.43
CA ALA A 446 11.94 27.69 -1.18
C ALA A 446 11.27 28.73 -0.27
N ALA A 447 12.11 29.54 0.38
CA ALA A 447 11.69 30.75 1.01
C ALA A 447 11.34 31.73 -0.13
N ALA A 448 10.08 32.05 -0.27
CA ALA A 448 9.52 33.34 -0.70
C ALA A 448 7.98 33.23 -0.64
#